data_42b62faeb7dc92c275c945b5a3fcf414
#
_entry.id   42b62faeb7dc92c275c945b5a3fcf414
#
_cell.length_a   1.000
_cell.length_b   1.000
_cell.length_c   1.000
_cell.angle_alpha   90.00
_cell.angle_beta   90.00
_cell.angle_gamma   90.00
#
_symmetry.space_group_name_H-M   'P 1'
#
loop_
_entity.id
_entity.type
_entity.pdbx_description
1 polymer ?
#
loop_
_entity_poly.entity_id
_entity_poly.type
_entity_poly.pdbx_seq_one_letter_code
_entity_poly.pdbx_strand_id
1 'polypeptide(L)'
;VHAGIARTFQNIRLFKKMTVIENVKTAMQGHTTYGMADAIFRTKKYWQQEAEITARAKELLSVVHLSGKEDLEADNLPYGEQRRLEIARALATDMKLLLLDEHTAALDPGTADKVLELTKKIVAENHLTCLMITHNMHDALTLGNRTLMMDHGHIVLDISGEERAHTTVDGLLDRFAENVGHALDNDRILLSKEK
;
A
#
# COMPACT_ATOMS: atom_id res chain seq x y z
N VAL A 1 13.31 0.77 5.82
CA VAL A 1 12.89 2.15 6.11
C VAL A 1 14.00 3.13 5.80
N HIS A 2 15.24 2.98 6.33
CA HIS A 2 16.36 3.91 6.06
C HIS A 2 16.70 4.07 4.57
N ALA A 3 16.39 3.10 3.72
CA ALA A 3 16.56 3.19 2.26
C ALA A 3 15.40 3.94 1.56
N GLY A 4 14.42 4.45 2.28
CA GLY A 4 13.24 5.11 1.72
C GLY A 4 12.27 4.14 1.02
N ILE A 5 12.25 2.86 1.43
CA ILE A 5 11.36 1.83 0.90
C ILE A 5 10.39 1.41 2.00
N ALA A 6 9.09 1.49 1.72
CA ALA A 6 8.04 0.90 2.55
C ALA A 6 7.32 -0.21 1.77
N ARG A 7 6.92 -1.26 2.48
CA ARG A 7 6.19 -2.39 1.93
C ARG A 7 4.95 -2.68 2.78
N THR A 8 3.81 -2.87 2.12
CA THR A 8 2.68 -3.55 2.71
C THR A 8 2.82 -5.06 2.46
N PHE A 9 2.13 -5.86 3.24
CA PHE A 9 2.20 -7.31 3.13
C PHE A 9 0.82 -7.86 2.74
N GLN A 10 0.78 -8.99 2.07
CA GLN A 10 -0.46 -9.70 1.75
C GLN A 10 -1.31 -9.90 3.03
N ASN A 11 -0.68 -10.36 4.11
CA ASN A 11 -1.31 -10.41 5.44
C ASN A 11 -1.00 -9.12 6.21
N ILE A 12 -2.03 -8.43 6.66
CA ILE A 12 -1.92 -7.18 7.42
C ILE A 12 -1.03 -7.36 8.65
N ARG A 13 -0.02 -6.52 8.79
CA ARG A 13 0.92 -6.52 9.92
C ARG A 13 0.77 -5.26 10.76
N LEU A 14 -0.33 -5.17 11.49
CA LEU A 14 -0.56 -4.12 12.48
C LEU A 14 -0.20 -4.61 13.88
N PHE A 15 0.12 -3.65 14.76
CA PHE A 15 0.16 -3.89 16.19
C PHE A 15 -1.28 -3.89 16.70
N LYS A 16 -1.90 -5.06 16.73
CA LYS A 16 -3.34 -5.26 16.91
C LYS A 16 -3.90 -4.64 18.20
N LYS A 17 -3.13 -4.70 19.30
CA LYS A 17 -3.50 -4.18 20.63
C LYS A 17 -3.09 -2.73 20.87
N MET A 18 -2.41 -2.13 19.92
CA MET A 18 -2.15 -0.70 19.94
C MET A 18 -3.28 0.05 19.25
N THR A 19 -3.48 1.28 19.65
CA THR A 19 -4.47 2.16 19.00
C THR A 19 -4.08 2.49 17.57
N VAL A 20 -5.03 2.98 16.80
CA VAL A 20 -4.85 3.42 15.41
C VAL A 20 -3.73 4.46 15.32
N ILE A 21 -3.77 5.48 16.19
CA ILE A 21 -2.75 6.53 16.20
C ILE A 21 -1.37 6.01 16.64
N GLU A 22 -1.32 5.12 17.63
CA GLU A 22 -0.06 4.52 18.09
C GLU A 22 0.61 3.69 17.00
N ASN A 23 -0.17 2.97 16.19
CA ASN A 23 0.33 2.25 15.04
C ASN A 23 1.07 3.18 14.06
N VAL A 24 0.53 4.36 13.77
CA VAL A 24 1.17 5.34 12.88
C VAL A 24 2.39 5.97 13.56
N LYS A 25 2.27 6.39 14.83
CA LYS A 25 3.37 6.98 15.59
C LYS A 25 4.59 6.05 15.70
N THR A 26 4.35 4.74 15.88
CA THR A 26 5.44 3.74 15.94
C THR A 26 6.28 3.73 14.65
N ALA A 27 5.66 3.94 13.50
CA ALA A 27 6.39 4.02 12.22
C ALA A 27 7.29 5.27 12.12
N MET A 28 6.97 6.34 12.84
CA MET A 28 7.73 7.58 12.89
C MET A 28 8.91 7.55 13.88
N GLN A 29 8.97 6.59 14.79
CA GLN A 29 10.01 6.51 15.83
C GLN A 29 11.45 6.48 15.26
N GLY A 30 11.64 5.97 14.04
CA GLY A 30 12.94 5.96 13.37
C GLY A 30 13.49 7.34 13.03
N HIS A 31 12.66 8.40 13.09
CA HIS A 31 13.02 9.78 12.77
C HIS A 31 13.11 10.70 14.00
N THR A 32 12.93 10.14 15.21
CA THR A 32 13.03 10.93 16.45
C THR A 32 14.47 11.34 16.73
N THR A 33 14.65 12.57 17.24
CA THR A 33 15.96 13.13 17.61
C THR A 33 16.17 13.23 19.10
N TYR A 34 15.17 12.90 19.92
CA TYR A 34 15.33 12.81 21.37
C TYR A 34 15.96 11.48 21.74
N GLY A 35 16.81 11.50 22.78
CA GLY A 35 17.47 10.32 23.29
C GLY A 35 16.67 9.61 24.38
N MET A 36 17.19 8.47 24.84
CA MET A 36 16.58 7.69 25.93
C MET A 36 16.43 8.50 27.20
N ALA A 37 17.43 9.35 27.54
CA ALA A 37 17.36 10.22 28.70
C ALA A 37 16.20 11.22 28.59
N ASP A 38 16.01 11.84 27.41
CA ASP A 38 14.90 12.75 27.18
C ASP A 38 13.54 12.08 27.35
N ALA A 39 13.41 10.82 26.89
CA ALA A 39 12.21 10.04 27.04
C ALA A 39 11.92 9.66 28.52
N ILE A 40 12.95 9.24 29.29
CA ILE A 40 12.81 8.86 30.70
C ILE A 40 12.45 10.10 31.54
N PHE A 41 13.17 11.22 31.37
CA PHE A 41 12.95 12.45 32.15
C PHE A 41 11.86 13.35 31.56
N ARG A 42 11.23 12.94 30.47
CA ARG A 42 10.14 13.69 29.78
C ARG A 42 10.49 15.17 29.60
N THR A 43 11.67 15.42 29.02
CA THR A 43 12.17 16.79 28.79
C THR A 43 11.24 17.60 27.88
N LYS A 44 11.44 18.92 27.82
CA LYS A 44 10.71 19.80 26.90
C LYS A 44 10.87 19.33 25.44
N LYS A 45 12.07 18.85 25.06
CA LYS A 45 12.36 18.33 23.72
C LYS A 45 11.50 17.09 23.42
N TYR A 46 11.37 16.18 24.37
CA TYR A 46 10.49 14.99 24.24
C TYR A 46 9.04 15.43 23.97
N TRP A 47 8.47 16.30 24.80
CA TRP A 47 7.08 16.73 24.63
C TRP A 47 6.83 17.49 23.33
N GLN A 48 7.76 18.30 22.86
CA GLN A 48 7.65 18.99 21.57
C GLN A 48 7.59 18.00 20.42
N GLN A 49 8.51 17.04 20.35
CA GLN A 49 8.51 16.02 19.28
C GLN A 49 7.31 15.10 19.34
N GLU A 50 6.87 14.69 20.54
CA GLU A 50 5.65 13.87 20.68
C GLU A 50 4.40 14.62 20.18
N ALA A 51 4.32 15.93 20.39
CA ALA A 51 3.24 16.75 19.86
C ALA A 51 3.29 16.82 18.32
N GLU A 52 4.47 17.03 17.74
CA GLU A 52 4.68 17.06 16.28
C GLU A 52 4.34 15.71 15.64
N ILE A 53 4.82 14.60 16.20
CA ILE A 53 4.52 13.23 15.75
C ILE A 53 3.02 12.96 15.82
N THR A 54 2.38 13.40 16.91
CA THR A 54 0.93 13.21 17.09
C THR A 54 0.13 14.02 16.07
N ALA A 55 0.52 15.26 15.81
CA ALA A 55 -0.10 16.11 14.80
C ALA A 55 0.03 15.48 13.40
N ARG A 56 1.24 15.07 13.03
CA ARG A 56 1.52 14.42 11.75
C ARG A 56 0.77 13.09 11.61
N ALA A 57 0.69 12.27 12.67
CA ALA A 57 -0.07 11.04 12.66
C ALA A 57 -1.56 11.29 12.37
N LYS A 58 -2.17 12.32 12.99
CA LYS A 58 -3.56 12.71 12.74
C LYS A 58 -3.77 13.17 11.29
N GLU A 59 -2.84 13.92 10.71
CA GLU A 59 -2.89 14.29 9.29
C GLU A 59 -2.91 13.06 8.38
N LEU A 60 -2.01 12.10 8.62
CA LEU A 60 -1.95 10.87 7.84
C LEU A 60 -3.23 10.02 8.00
N LEU A 61 -3.79 9.96 9.20
CA LEU A 61 -5.05 9.28 9.45
C LEU A 61 -6.22 9.96 8.71
N SER A 62 -6.20 11.29 8.61
CA SER A 62 -7.16 12.04 7.80
C SER A 62 -7.06 11.69 6.32
N VAL A 63 -5.85 11.61 5.77
CA VAL A 63 -5.61 11.23 4.36
C VAL A 63 -6.21 9.86 4.03
N VAL A 64 -6.12 8.91 4.97
CA VAL A 64 -6.67 7.55 4.77
C VAL A 64 -8.10 7.39 5.29
N HIS A 65 -8.80 8.49 5.60
CA HIS A 65 -10.19 8.49 6.11
C HIS A 65 -10.39 7.66 7.38
N LEU A 66 -9.48 7.80 8.35
CA LEU A 66 -9.56 7.19 9.68
C LEU A 66 -9.68 8.23 10.80
N SER A 67 -10.01 9.48 10.48
CA SER A 67 -10.28 10.52 11.48
C SER A 67 -11.44 10.12 12.39
N GLY A 68 -11.29 10.39 13.69
CA GLY A 68 -12.28 10.03 14.72
C GLY A 68 -12.19 8.59 15.21
N LYS A 69 -11.17 7.83 14.74
CA LYS A 69 -10.90 6.44 15.16
C LYS A 69 -9.53 6.28 15.82
N GLU A 70 -8.89 7.40 16.16
CA GLU A 70 -7.51 7.45 16.64
C GLU A 70 -7.27 6.56 17.87
N ASP A 71 -8.23 6.52 18.78
CA ASP A 71 -8.13 5.83 20.07
C ASP A 71 -8.66 4.38 20.04
N LEU A 72 -9.19 3.92 18.90
CA LEU A 72 -9.62 2.53 18.76
C LEU A 72 -8.41 1.60 18.63
N GLU A 73 -8.48 0.40 19.23
CA GLU A 73 -7.51 -0.66 18.96
C GLU A 73 -7.57 -1.04 17.46
N ALA A 74 -6.43 -1.26 16.84
CA ALA A 74 -6.35 -1.60 15.42
C ALA A 74 -7.10 -2.89 15.05
N ASP A 75 -7.19 -3.84 15.98
CA ASP A 75 -7.92 -5.11 15.81
C ASP A 75 -9.45 -4.91 15.74
N ASN A 76 -9.96 -3.80 16.26
CA ASN A 76 -11.39 -3.45 16.23
C ASN A 76 -11.82 -2.76 14.93
N LEU A 77 -10.89 -2.46 14.04
CA LEU A 77 -11.20 -1.89 12.73
C LEU A 77 -11.70 -2.98 11.76
N PRO A 78 -12.69 -2.68 10.89
CA PRO A 78 -12.99 -3.52 9.74
C PRO A 78 -11.74 -3.75 8.87
N TYR A 79 -11.66 -4.90 8.19
CA TYR A 79 -10.45 -5.29 7.43
C TYR A 79 -9.99 -4.26 6.40
N GLY A 80 -10.91 -3.64 5.66
CA GLY A 80 -10.58 -2.56 4.72
C GLY A 80 -10.01 -1.30 5.40
N GLU A 81 -10.40 -1.02 6.64
CA GLU A 81 -9.84 0.08 7.44
C GLU A 81 -8.46 -0.27 7.98
N GLN A 82 -8.24 -1.54 8.34
CA GLN A 82 -6.91 -2.02 8.70
C GLN A 82 -5.93 -1.88 7.52
N ARG A 83 -6.36 -2.14 6.27
CA ARG A 83 -5.56 -1.87 5.07
C ARG A 83 -5.22 -0.40 4.92
N ARG A 84 -6.18 0.49 5.12
CA ARG A 84 -5.94 1.94 5.09
C ARG A 84 -4.95 2.39 6.18
N LEU A 85 -5.05 1.80 7.38
CA LEU A 85 -4.09 2.05 8.45
C LEU A 85 -2.67 1.56 8.09
N GLU A 86 -2.54 0.41 7.41
CA GLU A 86 -1.25 -0.08 6.92
C GLU A 86 -0.60 0.89 5.92
N ILE A 87 -1.40 1.48 5.03
CA ILE A 87 -0.93 2.54 4.11
C ILE A 87 -0.50 3.79 4.89
N ALA A 88 -1.28 4.23 5.88
CA ALA A 88 -0.89 5.38 6.73
C ALA A 88 0.44 5.14 7.45
N ARG A 89 0.69 3.93 7.94
CA ARG A 89 1.98 3.54 8.54
C ARG A 89 3.13 3.59 7.53
N ALA A 90 2.89 3.15 6.30
CA ALA A 90 3.88 3.25 5.25
C ALA A 90 4.22 4.72 4.95
N LEU A 91 3.21 5.58 4.79
CA LEU A 91 3.39 7.02 4.58
C LEU A 91 4.17 7.70 5.72
N ALA A 92 3.98 7.25 6.95
CA ALA A 92 4.66 7.78 8.13
C ALA A 92 6.18 7.55 8.14
N THR A 93 6.72 6.76 7.21
CA THR A 93 8.16 6.48 7.10
C THR A 93 8.89 7.37 6.10
N ASP A 94 8.25 8.43 5.56
CA ASP A 94 8.80 9.32 4.53
C ASP A 94 9.45 8.56 3.36
N MET A 95 8.76 7.53 2.89
CA MET A 95 9.21 6.65 1.83
C MET A 95 9.28 7.34 0.46
N LYS A 96 10.19 6.87 -0.39
CA LYS A 96 10.28 7.23 -1.82
C LYS A 96 9.67 6.14 -2.72
N LEU A 97 9.69 4.91 -2.27
CA LEU A 97 9.15 3.74 -2.95
C LEU A 97 8.14 3.00 -2.06
N LEU A 98 6.92 2.87 -2.55
CA LEU A 98 5.86 2.07 -1.94
C LEU A 98 5.72 0.74 -2.68
N LEU A 99 5.92 -0.37 -1.96
CA LEU A 99 5.67 -1.72 -2.44
C LEU A 99 4.32 -2.20 -1.91
N LEU A 100 3.37 -2.45 -2.79
CA LEU A 100 2.04 -2.98 -2.47
C LEU A 100 1.96 -4.43 -2.94
N ASP A 101 1.82 -5.35 -1.99
CA ASP A 101 1.78 -6.79 -2.25
C ASP A 101 0.35 -7.30 -2.05
N GLU A 102 -0.37 -7.54 -3.15
CA GLU A 102 -1.76 -8.02 -3.17
C GLU A 102 -2.69 -7.35 -2.14
N HIS A 103 -2.55 -6.04 -1.99
CA HIS A 103 -3.16 -5.29 -0.88
C HIS A 103 -4.70 -5.22 -0.92
N THR A 104 -5.33 -5.74 -1.97
CA THR A 104 -6.80 -5.81 -2.13
C THR A 104 -7.33 -7.25 -2.15
N ALA A 105 -6.48 -8.27 -2.14
CA ALA A 105 -6.84 -9.67 -2.40
C ALA A 105 -7.91 -10.27 -1.45
N ALA A 106 -8.05 -9.75 -0.25
CA ALA A 106 -9.01 -10.26 0.75
C ALA A 106 -10.19 -9.30 1.00
N LEU A 107 -10.38 -8.31 0.13
CA LEU A 107 -11.45 -7.32 0.24
C LEU A 107 -12.63 -7.69 -0.67
N ASP A 108 -13.84 -7.33 -0.26
CA ASP A 108 -14.97 -7.28 -1.16
C ASP A 108 -14.74 -6.24 -2.28
N PRO A 109 -15.31 -6.41 -3.47
CA PRO A 109 -15.03 -5.54 -4.62
C PRO A 109 -15.21 -4.05 -4.33
N GLY A 110 -16.30 -3.67 -3.66
CA GLY A 110 -16.58 -2.26 -3.36
C GLY A 110 -15.62 -1.63 -2.34
N THR A 111 -15.05 -2.43 -1.44
CA THR A 111 -14.00 -1.96 -0.50
C THR A 111 -12.63 -1.95 -1.20
N ALA A 112 -12.35 -2.91 -2.07
CA ALA A 112 -11.13 -2.94 -2.87
C ALA A 112 -11.01 -1.70 -3.74
N ASP A 113 -12.06 -1.32 -4.47
CA ASP A 113 -12.11 -0.12 -5.31
C ASP A 113 -11.79 1.15 -4.50
N LYS A 114 -12.40 1.30 -3.32
CA LYS A 114 -12.12 2.45 -2.44
C LYS A 114 -10.67 2.51 -1.98
N VAL A 115 -10.06 1.37 -1.67
CA VAL A 115 -8.65 1.30 -1.27
C VAL A 115 -7.74 1.61 -2.46
N LEU A 116 -8.05 1.12 -3.67
CA LEU A 116 -7.32 1.41 -4.90
C LEU A 116 -7.39 2.89 -5.27
N GLU A 117 -8.57 3.49 -5.25
CA GLU A 117 -8.75 4.92 -5.54
C GLU A 117 -7.98 5.80 -4.53
N LEU A 118 -8.05 5.46 -3.25
CA LEU A 118 -7.28 6.14 -2.22
C LEU A 118 -5.77 6.01 -2.48
N THR A 119 -5.32 4.81 -2.83
CA THR A 119 -3.90 4.55 -3.15
C THR A 119 -3.43 5.36 -4.35
N LYS A 120 -4.22 5.40 -5.43
CA LYS A 120 -3.93 6.24 -6.62
C LYS A 120 -3.76 7.70 -6.22
N LYS A 121 -4.71 8.23 -5.44
CA LYS A 121 -4.68 9.61 -4.96
C LYS A 121 -3.41 9.89 -4.16
N ILE A 122 -3.09 9.04 -3.18
CA ILE A 122 -1.90 9.18 -2.33
C ILE A 122 -0.61 9.16 -3.17
N VAL A 123 -0.48 8.22 -4.09
CA VAL A 123 0.70 8.10 -4.96
C VAL A 123 0.88 9.34 -5.82
N ALA A 124 -0.21 9.87 -6.39
CA ALA A 124 -0.17 11.07 -7.23
C ALA A 124 0.16 12.34 -6.43
N GLU A 125 -0.52 12.57 -5.29
CA GLU A 125 -0.34 13.78 -4.47
C GLU A 125 1.04 13.86 -3.81
N ASN A 126 1.64 12.72 -3.47
CA ASN A 126 2.96 12.66 -2.83
C ASN A 126 4.10 12.34 -3.81
N HIS A 127 3.82 12.28 -5.12
CA HIS A 127 4.81 11.96 -6.16
C HIS A 127 5.64 10.70 -5.87
N LEU A 128 4.98 9.66 -5.33
CA LEU A 128 5.64 8.42 -4.93
C LEU A 128 5.90 7.51 -6.12
N THR A 129 7.04 6.83 -6.11
CA THR A 129 7.21 5.63 -6.93
C THR A 129 6.45 4.50 -6.24
N CYS A 130 5.54 3.85 -6.98
CA CYS A 130 4.76 2.72 -6.47
C CYS A 130 4.99 1.49 -7.33
N LEU A 131 5.32 0.37 -6.71
CA LEU A 131 5.33 -0.95 -7.33
C LEU A 131 4.21 -1.79 -6.70
N MET A 132 3.21 -2.14 -7.49
CA MET A 132 2.08 -2.95 -7.06
C MET A 132 2.19 -4.34 -7.64
N ILE A 133 2.03 -5.36 -6.79
CA ILE A 133 1.91 -6.76 -7.20
C ILE A 133 0.43 -7.12 -7.12
N THR A 134 -0.11 -7.62 -8.21
CA THR A 134 -1.49 -8.08 -8.31
C THR A 134 -1.58 -9.26 -9.26
N HIS A 135 -2.52 -10.15 -9.03
CA HIS A 135 -2.91 -11.20 -9.97
C HIS A 135 -4.18 -10.82 -10.75
N ASN A 136 -4.76 -9.65 -10.49
CA ASN A 136 -5.88 -9.12 -11.25
C ASN A 136 -5.38 -8.40 -12.51
N MET A 137 -5.67 -8.95 -13.68
CA MET A 137 -5.20 -8.40 -14.97
C MET A 137 -5.82 -7.04 -15.30
N HIS A 138 -7.07 -6.82 -14.86
CA HIS A 138 -7.72 -5.52 -15.03
C HIS A 138 -6.99 -4.44 -14.22
N ASP A 139 -6.67 -4.71 -12.95
CA ASP A 139 -5.91 -3.79 -12.10
C ASP A 139 -4.51 -3.54 -12.67
N ALA A 140 -3.85 -4.59 -13.18
CA ALA A 140 -2.53 -4.48 -13.80
C ALA A 140 -2.51 -3.55 -15.03
N LEU A 141 -3.63 -3.42 -15.76
CA LEU A 141 -3.77 -2.54 -16.92
C LEU A 141 -4.33 -1.16 -16.57
N THR A 142 -5.13 -1.02 -15.50
CA THR A 142 -5.77 0.25 -15.16
C THR A 142 -4.98 1.08 -14.16
N LEU A 143 -4.11 0.43 -13.36
CA LEU A 143 -3.29 1.08 -12.34
C LEU A 143 -1.86 1.33 -12.84
N GLY A 144 -1.31 2.48 -12.45
CA GLY A 144 0.07 2.85 -12.80
C GLY A 144 0.25 3.18 -14.28
N ASN A 145 1.50 3.27 -14.73
CA ASN A 145 1.91 3.68 -16.07
C ASN A 145 2.78 2.65 -16.81
N ARG A 146 3.14 1.54 -16.15
CA ARG A 146 3.93 0.43 -16.70
C ARG A 146 3.42 -0.88 -16.12
N THR A 147 3.31 -1.91 -16.94
CA THR A 147 2.88 -3.24 -16.52
C THR A 147 3.98 -4.24 -16.85
N LEU A 148 4.40 -4.99 -15.84
CA LEU A 148 5.36 -6.08 -15.95
C LEU A 148 4.64 -7.39 -15.66
N MET A 149 4.84 -8.41 -16.50
CA MET A 149 4.46 -9.77 -16.15
C MET A 149 5.71 -10.60 -15.90
N MET A 150 5.63 -11.45 -14.89
CA MET A 150 6.75 -12.29 -14.49
C MET A 150 6.34 -13.77 -14.52
N ASP A 151 7.25 -14.60 -14.98
CA ASP A 151 7.14 -16.05 -14.90
C ASP A 151 8.47 -16.65 -14.48
N HIS A 152 8.46 -17.61 -13.56
CA HIS A 152 9.65 -18.29 -13.03
C HIS A 152 10.83 -17.36 -12.69
N GLY A 153 10.55 -16.16 -12.16
CA GLY A 153 11.56 -15.18 -11.75
C GLY A 153 12.11 -14.30 -12.88
N HIS A 154 11.59 -14.45 -14.10
CA HIS A 154 11.94 -13.64 -15.26
C HIS A 154 10.81 -12.69 -15.66
N ILE A 155 11.16 -11.50 -16.16
CA ILE A 155 10.19 -10.61 -16.79
C ILE A 155 9.93 -11.14 -18.20
N VAL A 156 8.69 -11.56 -18.44
CA VAL A 156 8.24 -12.13 -19.72
C VAL A 156 7.49 -11.10 -20.57
N LEU A 157 6.95 -10.05 -19.95
CA LEU A 157 6.32 -8.94 -20.64
C LEU A 157 6.59 -7.64 -19.91
N ASP A 158 6.85 -6.58 -20.68
CA ASP A 158 7.09 -5.22 -20.17
C ASP A 158 6.43 -4.23 -21.14
N ILE A 159 5.32 -3.63 -20.74
CA ILE A 159 4.58 -2.68 -21.56
C ILE A 159 4.34 -1.34 -20.84
N SER A 160 4.41 -0.26 -21.58
CA SER A 160 4.22 1.11 -21.07
C SER A 160 3.67 2.04 -22.16
N GLY A 161 3.30 3.27 -21.78
CA GLY A 161 2.85 4.30 -22.72
C GLY A 161 1.66 3.88 -23.58
N GLU A 162 1.72 4.19 -24.87
CA GLU A 162 0.62 3.93 -25.83
C GLU A 162 0.34 2.44 -26.00
N GLU A 163 1.37 1.62 -26.03
CA GLU A 163 1.21 0.16 -26.13
C GLU A 163 0.34 -0.37 -25.00
N ARG A 164 0.62 0.05 -23.77
CA ARG A 164 -0.17 -0.35 -22.58
C ARG A 164 -1.59 0.20 -22.63
N ALA A 165 -1.77 1.45 -23.10
CA ALA A 165 -3.08 2.10 -23.18
C ALA A 165 -4.04 1.37 -24.15
N HIS A 166 -3.52 0.72 -25.17
CA HIS A 166 -4.30 -0.04 -26.15
C HIS A 166 -4.36 -1.55 -25.89
N THR A 167 -3.64 -2.04 -24.86
CA THR A 167 -3.65 -3.46 -24.52
C THR A 167 -4.90 -3.80 -23.71
N THR A 168 -5.64 -4.82 -24.16
CA THR A 168 -6.77 -5.41 -23.43
C THR A 168 -6.30 -6.55 -22.53
N VAL A 169 -7.16 -7.02 -21.60
CA VAL A 169 -6.86 -8.18 -20.76
C VAL A 169 -6.60 -9.42 -21.62
N ASP A 170 -7.42 -9.66 -22.64
CA ASP A 170 -7.23 -10.80 -23.57
C ASP A 170 -5.89 -10.66 -24.33
N GLY A 171 -5.57 -9.47 -24.85
CA GLY A 171 -4.29 -9.22 -25.51
C GLY A 171 -3.07 -9.37 -24.59
N LEU A 172 -3.24 -9.10 -23.28
CA LEU A 172 -2.19 -9.33 -22.29
C LEU A 172 -1.95 -10.84 -22.07
N LEU A 173 -3.04 -11.62 -21.98
CA LEU A 173 -2.99 -13.07 -21.81
C LEU A 173 -2.40 -13.77 -23.05
N ASP A 174 -2.79 -13.36 -24.26
CA ASP A 174 -2.26 -13.89 -25.51
C ASP A 174 -0.75 -13.70 -25.60
N ARG A 175 -0.27 -12.49 -25.33
CA ARG A 175 1.17 -12.19 -25.33
C ARG A 175 1.94 -12.97 -24.25
N PHE A 176 1.31 -13.17 -23.08
CA PHE A 176 1.91 -14.01 -22.06
C PHE A 176 2.06 -15.45 -22.54
N ALA A 177 1.00 -16.04 -23.13
CA ALA A 177 1.02 -17.40 -23.67
C ALA A 177 2.08 -17.56 -24.77
N GLU A 178 2.23 -16.57 -25.66
CA GLU A 178 3.25 -16.57 -26.72
C GLU A 178 4.68 -16.57 -26.14
N ASN A 179 4.93 -15.79 -25.09
CA ASN A 179 6.27 -15.65 -24.51
C ASN A 179 6.67 -16.81 -23.61
N VAL A 180 5.71 -17.47 -22.97
CA VAL A 180 5.96 -18.56 -22.00
C VAL A 180 5.76 -19.94 -22.64
N GLY A 181 5.08 -20.01 -23.79
CA GLY A 181 4.84 -21.27 -24.51
C GLY A 181 3.73 -22.14 -23.92
N HIS A 182 3.02 -21.66 -22.89
CA HIS A 182 1.83 -22.31 -22.34
C HIS A 182 0.80 -21.29 -21.86
N ALA A 183 -0.49 -21.62 -21.95
CA ALA A 183 -1.55 -20.75 -21.42
C ALA A 183 -1.51 -20.71 -19.87
N LEU A 184 -1.94 -19.60 -19.32
CA LEU A 184 -2.12 -19.46 -17.87
C LEU A 184 -3.31 -20.32 -17.42
N ASP A 185 -3.01 -21.46 -16.83
CA ASP A 185 -3.99 -22.40 -16.27
C ASP A 185 -4.40 -21.93 -14.85
N ASN A 186 -5.09 -20.80 -14.75
CA ASN A 186 -5.50 -20.30 -13.44
C ASN A 186 -6.96 -19.82 -13.46
N ASP A 187 -7.86 -20.61 -12.83
CA ASP A 187 -9.28 -20.31 -12.66
C ASP A 187 -9.57 -18.91 -12.13
N ARG A 188 -8.64 -18.32 -11.36
CA ARG A 188 -8.76 -16.94 -10.84
C ARG A 188 -8.66 -15.87 -11.92
N ILE A 189 -7.97 -16.13 -13.01
CA ILE A 189 -7.85 -15.21 -14.16
C ILE A 189 -9.12 -15.22 -14.97
N LEU A 190 -9.78 -16.39 -15.06
CA LEU A 190 -11.05 -16.57 -15.75
C LEU A 190 -12.22 -15.88 -15.02
N LEU A 191 -12.19 -15.81 -13.69
CA LEU A 191 -13.21 -15.13 -12.88
C LEU A 191 -13.20 -13.59 -13.02
N SER A 192 -12.15 -13.00 -13.58
CA SER A 192 -12.13 -11.57 -13.92
C SER A 192 -12.88 -11.24 -15.21
N LYS A 193 -13.36 -12.24 -15.96
CA LYS A 193 -14.13 -12.07 -17.21
C LYS A 193 -15.64 -11.84 -17.02
N GLU A 194 -16.17 -12.04 -15.80
CA GLU A 194 -17.57 -11.80 -15.52
C GLU A 194 -17.76 -10.54 -14.67
N LYS A 195 -17.78 -9.38 -15.35
CA LYS A 195 -18.71 -8.27 -15.07
C LYS A 195 -18.50 -7.11 -16.04
#